data_fce0cffa9a082fb708e7bb0f485bf52f
#
_entry.id   fce0cffa9a082fb708e7bb0f485bf52f
#
_cell.length_a   1.000
_cell.length_b   1.000
_cell.length_c   1.000
_cell.angle_alpha   90.00
_cell.angle_beta   90.00
_cell.angle_gamma   90.00
#
_symmetry.space_group_name_H-M   'P 1'
#
loop_
_entity.id
_entity.type
_entity.pdbx_description
1 polymer ?
#
loop_
_entity_poly.entity_id
_entity_poly.type
_entity_poly.pdbx_seq_one_letter_code
_entity_poly.pdbx_strand_id
1 'polypeptide(L)'
;MSKEKKESIISLCVYTTPFAEDLISALLESIFETSPSIWSDTETKESKVTVYFERQVITDSEKEILEQGINVISESGYDVGAGDWKVIPVKREDWSESWKKHFHVIEVSRNLLVKPEWEEVHPKPDQAVVTLNPGLSFGTGHHPTTLFCLKQLAGLAPINESRSFLDAGSGSGILSISAAKLGYSPIEAWDFDPQAVHVAKENSKQNKLSEELIFEVRDLTKMKSGGQKFDVICANLIYDLLIDESAKLKSWTAPNGYLILAGILIDQFSLVRNTYCDEGMEMVDVEVKGEWCSGVFRFNK
;
A
#
# COMPACT_ATOMS: atom_id res chain seq x y z
N MET A 1 -42.81 -0.84 15.13
CA MET A 1 -42.58 -0.26 13.79
C MET A 1 -41.50 0.82 13.94
N SER A 2 -40.25 0.49 13.77
CA SER A 2 -39.12 1.42 13.83
C SER A 2 -38.13 1.05 12.74
N LYS A 3 -38.09 1.92 11.71
CA LYS A 3 -36.96 2.51 11.04
C LYS A 3 -35.82 1.56 10.64
N GLU A 4 -35.96 0.94 9.55
CA GLU A 4 -34.85 0.73 8.61
C GLU A 4 -34.75 1.95 7.69
N LYS A 5 -34.04 2.98 8.12
CA LYS A 5 -33.42 3.91 7.20
C LYS A 5 -32.22 3.19 6.59
N LYS A 6 -32.41 2.50 5.48
CA LYS A 6 -31.31 2.01 4.63
C LYS A 6 -30.58 3.24 4.12
N GLU A 7 -29.46 3.55 4.72
CA GLU A 7 -28.51 4.54 4.20
C GLU A 7 -27.95 3.98 2.90
N SER A 8 -28.43 4.50 1.77
CA SER A 8 -27.91 4.14 0.47
C SER A 8 -26.62 4.93 0.24
N ILE A 9 -25.59 4.21 -0.17
CA ILE A 9 -24.34 4.76 -0.67
C ILE A 9 -24.53 5.05 -2.15
N ILE A 10 -23.99 6.15 -2.66
CA ILE A 10 -23.87 6.38 -4.11
C ILE A 10 -22.40 6.34 -4.50
N SER A 11 -22.12 5.81 -5.67
CA SER A 11 -20.83 5.94 -6.34
C SER A 11 -20.93 6.92 -7.49
N LEU A 12 -19.95 7.81 -7.60
CA LEU A 12 -19.70 8.60 -8.80
C LEU A 12 -18.51 7.99 -9.50
N CYS A 13 -18.69 7.65 -10.75
CA CYS A 13 -17.68 7.02 -11.57
C CYS A 13 -17.43 7.88 -12.82
N VAL A 14 -16.17 8.24 -13.06
CA VAL A 14 -15.70 8.90 -14.28
C VAL A 14 -14.95 7.90 -15.13
N TYR A 15 -15.33 7.75 -16.39
CA TYR A 15 -14.66 6.91 -17.37
C TYR A 15 -13.62 7.76 -18.13
N THR A 16 -12.38 7.34 -18.10
CA THR A 16 -11.25 8.09 -18.65
C THR A 16 -10.20 7.13 -19.25
N THR A 17 -9.01 7.65 -19.53
CA THR A 17 -7.87 6.85 -19.98
C THR A 17 -6.79 6.82 -18.89
N PRO A 18 -5.81 5.89 -18.96
CA PRO A 18 -4.66 5.88 -18.05
C PRO A 18 -3.85 7.17 -18.05
N PHE A 19 -3.92 7.97 -19.13
CA PHE A 19 -3.20 9.24 -19.22
C PHE A 19 -3.81 10.38 -18.39
N ALA A 20 -5.08 10.28 -18.04
CA ALA A 20 -5.79 11.32 -17.29
C ALA A 20 -6.31 10.84 -15.92
N GLU A 21 -6.15 9.57 -15.56
CA GLU A 21 -6.72 8.98 -14.34
C GLU A 21 -6.27 9.68 -13.05
N ASP A 22 -4.99 10.06 -12.95
CA ASP A 22 -4.47 10.77 -11.79
C ASP A 22 -5.04 12.18 -11.66
N LEU A 23 -5.19 12.88 -12.79
CA LEU A 23 -5.80 14.23 -12.80
C LEU A 23 -7.29 14.18 -12.46
N ILE A 24 -8.00 13.19 -12.99
CA ILE A 24 -9.41 12.95 -12.64
C ILE A 24 -9.53 12.53 -11.16
N SER A 25 -8.60 11.75 -10.65
CA SER A 25 -8.55 11.38 -9.24
C SER A 25 -8.37 12.60 -8.35
N ALA A 26 -7.41 13.45 -8.64
CA ALA A 26 -7.17 14.68 -7.92
C ALA A 26 -8.37 15.65 -8.00
N LEU A 27 -9.02 15.75 -9.17
CA LEU A 27 -10.24 16.53 -9.35
C LEU A 27 -11.37 16.02 -8.44
N LEU A 28 -11.64 14.72 -8.45
CA LEU A 28 -12.67 14.12 -7.62
C LEU A 28 -12.39 14.30 -6.12
N GLU A 29 -11.14 14.10 -5.71
CA GLU A 29 -10.72 14.31 -4.31
C GLU A 29 -10.92 15.76 -3.88
N SER A 30 -10.60 16.73 -4.74
CA SER A 30 -10.78 18.18 -4.45
C SER A 30 -12.24 18.60 -4.33
N ILE A 31 -13.15 17.98 -5.09
CA ILE A 31 -14.59 18.30 -5.08
C ILE A 31 -15.29 17.63 -3.90
N PHE A 32 -14.91 16.38 -3.61
CA PHE A 32 -15.70 15.51 -2.74
C PHE A 32 -15.02 15.19 -1.40
N GLU A 33 -13.80 15.64 -1.18
CA GLU A 33 -13.00 15.41 0.03
C GLU A 33 -12.93 13.89 0.41
N THR A 34 -12.90 13.04 -0.61
CA THR A 34 -12.91 11.58 -0.46
C THR A 34 -11.91 10.99 -1.44
N SER A 35 -11.06 10.11 -0.98
CA SER A 35 -10.04 9.46 -1.82
C SER A 35 -10.69 8.55 -2.86
N PRO A 36 -10.45 8.78 -4.17
CA PRO A 36 -10.97 7.97 -5.24
C PRO A 36 -10.28 6.61 -5.33
N SER A 37 -10.97 5.64 -5.89
CA SER A 37 -10.38 4.38 -6.35
C SER A 37 -10.21 4.41 -7.86
N ILE A 38 -9.04 3.98 -8.35
CA ILE A 38 -8.72 3.90 -9.77
C ILE A 38 -8.72 2.43 -10.18
N TRP A 39 -9.39 2.14 -11.29
CA TRP A 39 -9.31 0.86 -11.99
C TRP A 39 -8.92 1.11 -13.43
N SER A 40 -7.87 0.43 -13.92
CA SER A 40 -7.36 0.57 -15.28
C SER A 40 -7.20 -0.78 -15.95
N ASP A 41 -7.60 -0.86 -17.21
CA ASP A 41 -7.40 -2.00 -18.08
C ASP A 41 -6.28 -1.67 -19.07
N THR A 42 -5.17 -2.37 -18.97
CA THR A 42 -4.00 -2.14 -19.83
C THR A 42 -4.19 -2.63 -21.27
N GLU A 43 -5.14 -3.54 -21.52
CA GLU A 43 -5.44 -4.05 -22.85
C GLU A 43 -6.39 -3.12 -23.62
N THR A 44 -7.46 -2.67 -22.96
CA THR A 44 -8.47 -1.77 -23.57
C THR A 44 -8.06 -0.29 -23.47
N LYS A 45 -7.08 0.06 -22.61
CA LYS A 45 -6.70 1.43 -22.26
C LYS A 45 -7.86 2.26 -21.71
N GLU A 46 -8.78 1.60 -21.05
CA GLU A 46 -9.88 2.23 -20.33
C GLU A 46 -9.52 2.34 -18.84
N SER A 47 -9.78 3.50 -18.24
CA SER A 47 -9.66 3.73 -16.82
C SER A 47 -10.96 4.22 -16.24
N LYS A 48 -11.15 3.90 -14.97
CA LYS A 48 -12.35 4.22 -14.23
C LYS A 48 -11.96 4.75 -12.85
N VAL A 49 -12.27 6.01 -12.60
CA VAL A 49 -12.02 6.66 -11.31
C VAL A 49 -13.34 6.79 -10.57
N THR A 50 -13.42 6.24 -9.36
CA THR A 50 -14.67 6.12 -8.60
C THR A 50 -14.53 6.67 -7.19
N VAL A 51 -15.48 7.51 -6.77
CA VAL A 51 -15.66 7.93 -5.37
C VAL A 51 -16.99 7.43 -4.82
N TYR A 52 -17.02 7.17 -3.51
CA TYR A 52 -18.18 6.65 -2.81
C TYR A 52 -18.63 7.61 -1.71
N PHE A 53 -19.94 7.80 -1.55
CA PHE A 53 -20.50 8.73 -0.58
C PHE A 53 -21.61 8.10 0.24
N GLU A 54 -21.68 8.44 1.52
CA GLU A 54 -22.80 8.11 2.41
C GLU A 54 -23.98 9.09 2.28
N ARG A 55 -24.14 9.71 1.11
CA ARG A 55 -25.25 10.62 0.78
C ARG A 55 -25.97 10.17 -0.47
N GLN A 56 -27.21 10.64 -0.68
CA GLN A 56 -28.07 10.13 -1.74
C GLN A 56 -28.02 10.95 -3.03
N VAL A 57 -27.44 12.16 -3.03
CA VAL A 57 -27.47 13.09 -4.15
C VAL A 57 -26.15 13.85 -4.25
N ILE A 58 -25.70 14.06 -5.47
CA ILE A 58 -24.66 15.02 -5.85
C ILE A 58 -25.37 16.31 -6.23
N THR A 59 -24.93 17.43 -5.69
CA THR A 59 -25.54 18.75 -5.96
C THR A 59 -25.26 19.20 -7.40
N ASP A 60 -26.12 20.06 -7.94
CA ASP A 60 -25.92 20.55 -9.30
C ASP A 60 -24.63 21.40 -9.42
N SER A 61 -24.24 22.12 -8.36
CA SER A 61 -22.96 22.84 -8.31
C SER A 61 -21.75 21.87 -8.39
N GLU A 62 -21.79 20.73 -7.71
CA GLU A 62 -20.71 19.72 -7.78
C GLU A 62 -20.62 19.10 -9.17
N LYS A 63 -21.76 18.88 -9.85
CA LYS A 63 -21.77 18.38 -11.23
C LYS A 63 -21.15 19.41 -12.18
N GLU A 64 -21.52 20.69 -12.04
CA GLU A 64 -20.95 21.76 -12.85
C GLU A 64 -19.44 21.88 -12.68
N ILE A 65 -18.94 21.80 -11.43
CA ILE A 65 -17.50 21.84 -11.14
C ILE A 65 -16.79 20.64 -11.73
N LEU A 66 -17.39 19.46 -11.64
CA LEU A 66 -16.84 18.23 -12.23
C LEU A 66 -16.73 18.33 -13.75
N GLU A 67 -17.80 18.74 -14.44
CA GLU A 67 -17.82 18.90 -15.89
C GLU A 67 -16.81 19.95 -16.37
N GLN A 68 -16.74 21.09 -15.67
CA GLN A 68 -15.74 22.12 -15.97
C GLN A 68 -14.31 21.59 -15.74
N GLY A 69 -14.06 20.86 -14.66
CA GLY A 69 -12.76 20.29 -14.37
C GLY A 69 -12.31 19.26 -15.42
N ILE A 70 -13.21 18.38 -15.87
CA ILE A 70 -12.92 17.42 -16.94
C ILE A 70 -12.59 18.15 -18.24
N ASN A 71 -13.34 19.20 -18.57
CA ASN A 71 -13.08 20.02 -19.77
C ASN A 71 -11.72 20.72 -19.70
N VAL A 72 -11.33 21.28 -18.54
CA VAL A 72 -10.03 21.93 -18.35
C VAL A 72 -8.88 20.93 -18.53
N ILE A 73 -9.04 19.71 -18.02
CA ILE A 73 -8.04 18.63 -18.20
C ILE A 73 -7.89 18.30 -19.70
N SER A 74 -9.00 18.15 -20.40
CA SER A 74 -9.02 17.89 -21.85
C SER A 74 -8.39 19.03 -22.66
N GLU A 75 -8.76 20.28 -22.37
CA GLU A 75 -8.21 21.47 -23.04
C GLU A 75 -6.70 21.66 -22.76
N SER A 76 -6.21 21.12 -21.64
CA SER A 76 -4.79 21.11 -21.29
C SER A 76 -3.98 20.05 -22.08
N GLY A 77 -4.64 19.29 -22.97
CA GLY A 77 -4.01 18.33 -23.85
C GLY A 77 -3.95 16.90 -23.34
N TYR A 78 -4.60 16.59 -22.23
CA TYR A 78 -4.71 15.24 -21.71
C TYR A 78 -5.87 14.48 -22.37
N ASP A 79 -5.64 13.25 -22.77
CA ASP A 79 -6.68 12.39 -23.32
C ASP A 79 -7.57 11.87 -22.19
N VAL A 80 -8.72 12.49 -22.01
CA VAL A 80 -9.72 12.10 -21.01
C VAL A 80 -10.65 10.98 -21.52
N GLY A 81 -10.45 10.49 -22.73
CA GLY A 81 -11.34 9.51 -23.35
C GLY A 81 -12.75 10.09 -23.58
N ALA A 82 -13.78 9.32 -23.22
CA ALA A 82 -15.17 9.82 -23.31
C ALA A 82 -15.45 10.93 -22.29
N GLY A 83 -14.73 10.97 -21.17
CA GLY A 83 -14.98 11.91 -20.07
C GLY A 83 -16.39 11.78 -19.44
N ASP A 84 -17.07 10.69 -19.78
CA ASP A 84 -18.42 10.40 -19.28
C ASP A 84 -18.37 10.06 -17.79
N TRP A 85 -19.39 10.48 -17.06
CA TRP A 85 -19.51 10.11 -15.65
C TRP A 85 -20.92 9.60 -15.33
N LYS A 86 -21.03 8.75 -14.34
CA LYS A 86 -22.31 8.18 -13.89
C LYS A 86 -22.38 8.15 -12.36
N VAL A 87 -23.58 8.45 -11.86
CA VAL A 87 -23.91 8.24 -10.44
C VAL A 87 -24.76 6.97 -10.36
N ILE A 88 -24.28 6.04 -9.57
CA ILE A 88 -24.94 4.73 -9.41
C ILE A 88 -25.30 4.55 -7.94
N PRO A 89 -26.59 4.33 -7.60
CA PRO A 89 -26.94 3.95 -6.25
C PRO A 89 -26.37 2.55 -5.95
N VAL A 90 -25.55 2.48 -4.90
CA VAL A 90 -24.95 1.22 -4.46
C VAL A 90 -25.66 0.78 -3.18
N LYS A 91 -26.22 -0.41 -3.16
CA LYS A 91 -26.70 -0.97 -1.91
C LYS A 91 -25.50 -1.23 -1.00
N ARG A 92 -25.61 -0.88 0.26
CA ARG A 92 -24.52 -1.04 1.24
C ARG A 92 -24.02 -2.50 1.30
N GLU A 93 -24.92 -3.46 1.07
CA GLU A 93 -24.62 -4.88 0.95
C GLU A 93 -23.80 -5.19 -0.32
N ASP A 94 -24.15 -4.58 -1.46
CA ASP A 94 -23.45 -4.79 -2.74
C ASP A 94 -22.07 -4.13 -2.74
N TRP A 95 -21.91 -3.00 -2.03
CA TRP A 95 -20.62 -2.34 -1.90
C TRP A 95 -19.67 -3.16 -1.01
N SER A 96 -20.16 -3.64 0.13
CA SER A 96 -19.35 -4.48 1.04
C SER A 96 -18.99 -5.83 0.43
N GLU A 97 -19.72 -6.31 -0.58
CA GLU A 97 -19.47 -7.57 -1.29
C GLU A 97 -18.68 -7.36 -2.58
N SER A 98 -18.89 -6.23 -3.28
CA SER A 98 -18.28 -5.98 -4.59
C SER A 98 -16.75 -5.81 -4.51
N TRP A 99 -16.25 -5.08 -3.51
CA TRP A 99 -14.81 -4.90 -3.35
C TRP A 99 -14.11 -6.17 -2.84
N LYS A 100 -14.82 -7.02 -2.06
CA LYS A 100 -14.30 -8.31 -1.62
C LYS A 100 -13.91 -9.23 -2.79
N LYS A 101 -14.61 -9.12 -3.92
CA LYS A 101 -14.34 -9.90 -5.14
C LYS A 101 -12.98 -9.57 -5.78
N HIS A 102 -12.39 -8.44 -5.45
CA HIS A 102 -11.07 -8.02 -5.95
C HIS A 102 -9.91 -8.44 -5.04
N PHE A 103 -10.23 -8.97 -3.84
CA PHE A 103 -9.22 -9.44 -2.90
C PHE A 103 -9.23 -10.96 -2.82
N HIS A 104 -8.26 -11.56 -3.47
CA HIS A 104 -8.06 -12.99 -3.49
C HIS A 104 -6.91 -13.40 -2.57
N VAL A 105 -6.86 -14.68 -2.28
CA VAL A 105 -5.73 -15.28 -1.58
C VAL A 105 -4.45 -15.11 -2.40
N ILE A 106 -3.38 -14.64 -1.76
CA ILE A 106 -2.06 -14.49 -2.37
C ILE A 106 -1.13 -15.54 -1.79
N GLU A 107 -0.73 -16.51 -2.59
CA GLU A 107 0.39 -17.38 -2.25
C GLU A 107 1.70 -16.63 -2.54
N VAL A 108 2.23 -15.91 -1.55
CA VAL A 108 3.46 -15.11 -1.70
C VAL A 108 4.65 -16.00 -1.98
N SER A 109 4.73 -17.13 -1.23
CA SER A 109 5.80 -18.10 -1.31
C SER A 109 5.35 -19.44 -0.69
N ARG A 110 6.26 -20.44 -0.71
CA ARG A 110 5.97 -21.74 -0.06
C ARG A 110 5.65 -21.60 1.44
N ASN A 111 6.27 -20.63 2.14
CA ASN A 111 6.18 -20.43 3.59
C ASN A 111 5.29 -19.25 4.00
N LEU A 112 4.71 -18.50 3.05
CA LEU A 112 3.86 -17.34 3.35
C LEU A 112 2.65 -17.25 2.44
N LEU A 113 1.47 -17.11 3.04
CA LEU A 113 0.19 -16.91 2.40
C LEU A 113 -0.52 -15.70 3.03
N VAL A 114 -1.07 -14.82 2.21
CA VAL A 114 -1.89 -13.70 2.65
C VAL A 114 -3.31 -13.91 2.15
N LYS A 115 -4.29 -13.72 3.02
CA LYS A 115 -5.71 -13.89 2.68
C LYS A 115 -6.57 -12.77 3.28
N PRO A 116 -7.69 -12.42 2.65
CA PRO A 116 -8.72 -11.64 3.32
C PRO A 116 -9.45 -12.48 4.38
N GLU A 117 -10.11 -11.81 5.33
CA GLU A 117 -10.78 -12.50 6.45
C GLU A 117 -11.89 -13.48 6.03
N TRP A 118 -12.58 -13.19 4.91
CA TRP A 118 -13.72 -13.98 4.39
C TRP A 118 -13.34 -15.20 3.54
N GLU A 119 -12.06 -15.37 3.20
CA GLU A 119 -11.59 -16.52 2.45
C GLU A 119 -11.12 -17.63 3.40
N GLU A 120 -11.58 -18.86 3.15
CA GLU A 120 -11.06 -20.04 3.82
C GLU A 120 -9.89 -20.63 3.02
N VAL A 121 -8.82 -21.01 3.70
CA VAL A 121 -7.63 -21.59 3.08
C VAL A 121 -7.19 -22.86 3.82
N HIS A 122 -6.57 -23.75 3.08
CA HIS A 122 -5.89 -24.92 3.61
C HIS A 122 -4.37 -24.74 3.46
N PRO A 123 -3.69 -24.10 4.45
CA PRO A 123 -2.26 -23.82 4.33
C PRO A 123 -1.46 -25.14 4.29
N LYS A 124 -0.32 -25.08 3.59
CA LYS A 124 0.66 -26.16 3.59
C LYS A 124 1.30 -26.30 4.99
N PRO A 125 1.89 -27.43 5.32
CA PRO A 125 2.70 -27.54 6.54
C PRO A 125 3.75 -26.43 6.58
N ASP A 126 3.91 -25.79 7.73
CA ASP A 126 4.86 -24.69 7.99
C ASP A 126 4.62 -23.40 7.17
N GLN A 127 3.48 -23.26 6.52
CA GLN A 127 3.09 -22.04 5.81
C GLN A 127 2.43 -21.05 6.76
N ALA A 128 3.06 -19.91 6.97
CA ALA A 128 2.50 -18.80 7.72
C ALA A 128 1.29 -18.21 6.98
N VAL A 129 0.19 -17.96 7.71
CA VAL A 129 -1.02 -17.35 7.16
C VAL A 129 -1.22 -15.98 7.79
N VAL A 130 -1.28 -14.97 6.96
CA VAL A 130 -1.62 -13.59 7.33
C VAL A 130 -3.03 -13.31 6.89
N THR A 131 -3.88 -12.94 7.84
CA THR A 131 -5.25 -12.52 7.56
C THR A 131 -5.33 -11.00 7.61
N LEU A 132 -5.87 -10.39 6.56
CA LEU A 132 -6.04 -8.95 6.49
C LEU A 132 -7.51 -8.59 6.22
N ASN A 133 -7.93 -7.53 6.84
CA ASN A 133 -9.08 -6.78 6.37
C ASN A 133 -8.55 -5.67 5.45
N PRO A 134 -8.70 -5.80 4.13
CA PRO A 134 -8.18 -4.84 3.17
C PRO A 134 -9.00 -3.54 3.14
N GLY A 135 -9.37 -2.98 4.28
CA GLY A 135 -10.13 -1.74 4.40
C GLY A 135 -9.60 -0.59 3.54
N LEU A 136 -9.82 0.64 3.95
CA LEU A 136 -9.43 1.85 3.20
C LEU A 136 -7.93 2.21 3.29
N SER A 137 -7.08 1.35 3.87
CA SER A 137 -5.65 1.64 4.02
C SER A 137 -4.80 1.00 2.91
N PHE A 138 -3.72 1.69 2.52
CA PHE A 138 -2.72 1.18 1.61
C PHE A 138 -2.05 -0.11 2.15
N GLY A 139 -1.63 -1.01 1.24
CA GLY A 139 -0.92 -2.23 1.64
C GLY A 139 -1.82 -3.47 1.72
N THR A 140 -2.65 -3.70 0.70
CA THR A 140 -3.51 -4.89 0.60
C THR A 140 -2.78 -6.18 0.20
N GLY A 141 -1.48 -6.09 -0.10
CA GLY A 141 -0.66 -7.22 -0.57
C GLY A 141 -0.68 -7.44 -2.08
N HIS A 142 -1.69 -6.96 -2.81
CA HIS A 142 -1.78 -7.11 -4.26
C HIS A 142 -0.90 -6.11 -5.04
N HIS A 143 -0.58 -4.98 -4.43
CA HIS A 143 0.28 -3.99 -5.07
C HIS A 143 1.67 -4.57 -5.34
N PRO A 144 2.28 -4.34 -6.52
CA PRO A 144 3.58 -4.89 -6.90
C PRO A 144 4.68 -4.65 -5.85
N THR A 145 4.72 -3.44 -5.29
CA THR A 145 5.72 -3.03 -4.28
C THR A 145 5.57 -3.79 -2.96
N THR A 146 4.34 -3.96 -2.49
CA THR A 146 4.06 -4.74 -1.28
C THR A 146 4.36 -6.22 -1.48
N LEU A 147 3.98 -6.77 -2.65
CA LEU A 147 4.26 -8.17 -2.97
C LEU A 147 5.77 -8.46 -3.05
N PHE A 148 6.55 -7.52 -3.60
CA PHE A 148 8.01 -7.61 -3.59
C PHE A 148 8.55 -7.71 -2.16
N CYS A 149 8.17 -6.78 -1.27
CA CYS A 149 8.60 -6.79 0.12
C CYS A 149 8.23 -8.11 0.83
N LEU A 150 7.01 -8.61 0.63
CA LEU A 150 6.56 -9.89 1.20
C LEU A 150 7.40 -11.07 0.71
N LYS A 151 7.74 -11.13 -0.58
CA LYS A 151 8.61 -12.17 -1.15
C LYS A 151 10.01 -12.12 -0.52
N GLN A 152 10.58 -10.92 -0.39
CA GLN A 152 11.89 -10.75 0.24
C GLN A 152 11.89 -11.16 1.71
N LEU A 153 10.87 -10.75 2.47
CA LEU A 153 10.70 -11.21 3.86
C LEU A 153 10.61 -12.73 3.97
N ALA A 154 9.84 -13.37 3.10
CA ALA A 154 9.71 -14.82 3.09
C ALA A 154 11.03 -15.53 2.71
N GLY A 155 11.82 -14.97 1.79
CA GLY A 155 13.13 -15.48 1.38
C GLY A 155 14.23 -15.27 2.43
N LEU A 156 14.14 -14.18 3.21
CA LEU A 156 15.07 -13.84 4.28
C LEU A 156 14.61 -14.35 5.66
N ALA A 157 13.52 -15.12 5.72
CA ALA A 157 12.97 -15.61 6.99
C ALA A 157 14.03 -16.35 7.83
N PRO A 158 14.06 -16.11 9.15
CA PRO A 158 15.02 -16.76 10.02
C PRO A 158 14.79 -18.28 10.08
N ILE A 159 15.87 -19.06 10.05
CA ILE A 159 15.81 -20.52 10.09
C ILE A 159 16.26 -21.05 11.46
N ASN A 160 17.40 -20.59 11.96
CA ASN A 160 18.01 -21.08 13.21
C ASN A 160 18.24 -19.97 14.25
N GLU A 161 18.30 -18.72 13.81
CA GLU A 161 18.55 -17.56 14.66
C GLU A 161 17.48 -16.50 14.39
N SER A 162 17.08 -15.78 15.43
CA SER A 162 16.12 -14.70 15.28
C SER A 162 16.74 -13.54 14.48
N ARG A 163 15.96 -12.89 13.64
CA ARG A 163 16.32 -11.67 12.92
C ARG A 163 15.40 -10.53 13.33
N SER A 164 16.00 -9.40 13.69
CA SER A 164 15.26 -8.18 13.97
C SER A 164 14.73 -7.56 12.68
N PHE A 165 13.53 -6.99 12.76
CA PHE A 165 12.86 -6.38 11.62
C PHE A 165 12.33 -4.98 11.94
N LEU A 166 12.49 -4.07 10.99
CA LEU A 166 11.90 -2.73 11.03
C LEU A 166 10.99 -2.53 9.81
N ASP A 167 9.76 -2.10 10.08
CA ASP A 167 8.78 -1.66 9.08
C ASP A 167 8.67 -0.13 9.12
N ALA A 168 9.37 0.54 8.21
CA ALA A 168 9.37 1.99 8.12
C ALA A 168 8.28 2.46 7.14
N GLY A 169 7.18 2.98 7.67
CA GLY A 169 5.96 3.25 6.93
C GLY A 169 5.08 2.00 6.85
N SER A 170 4.58 1.56 8.03
CA SER A 170 3.93 0.25 8.17
C SER A 170 2.56 0.14 7.49
N GLY A 171 1.89 1.25 7.19
CA GLY A 171 0.58 1.26 6.56
C GLY A 171 -0.42 0.34 7.27
N SER A 172 -0.94 -0.66 6.55
CA SER A 172 -1.85 -1.68 7.09
C SER A 172 -1.21 -2.64 8.10
N GLY A 173 0.12 -2.60 8.27
CA GLY A 173 0.89 -3.53 9.10
C GLY A 173 1.17 -4.88 8.45
N ILE A 174 0.85 -5.06 7.15
CA ILE A 174 0.99 -6.35 6.46
C ILE A 174 2.41 -6.92 6.54
N LEU A 175 3.44 -6.07 6.38
CA LEU A 175 4.84 -6.51 6.40
C LEU A 175 5.25 -6.92 7.81
N SER A 176 4.92 -6.14 8.83
CA SER A 176 5.19 -6.44 10.23
C SER A 176 4.49 -7.72 10.70
N ILE A 177 3.22 -7.88 10.34
CA ILE A 177 2.44 -9.09 10.66
C ILE A 177 3.04 -10.32 9.96
N SER A 178 3.44 -10.17 8.69
CA SER A 178 4.10 -11.23 7.93
C SER A 178 5.45 -11.60 8.55
N ALA A 179 6.25 -10.60 8.93
CA ALA A 179 7.53 -10.82 9.60
C ALA A 179 7.36 -11.60 10.91
N ALA A 180 6.40 -11.22 11.76
CA ALA A 180 6.12 -11.96 13.00
C ALA A 180 5.72 -13.42 12.75
N LYS A 181 4.83 -13.64 11.78
CA LYS A 181 4.40 -15.00 11.38
C LYS A 181 5.54 -15.84 10.79
N LEU A 182 6.56 -15.20 10.20
CA LEU A 182 7.76 -15.82 9.67
C LEU A 182 8.87 -16.03 10.72
N GLY A 183 8.66 -15.58 11.96
CA GLY A 183 9.60 -15.78 13.07
C GLY A 183 10.64 -14.67 13.27
N TYR A 184 10.46 -13.51 12.66
CA TYR A 184 11.30 -12.36 12.96
C TYR A 184 11.04 -11.85 14.39
N SER A 185 12.09 -11.44 15.11
CA SER A 185 12.01 -10.85 16.44
C SER A 185 13.36 -10.22 16.83
N PRO A 186 13.42 -9.06 17.47
CA PRO A 186 12.29 -8.16 17.70
C PRO A 186 11.80 -7.46 16.42
N ILE A 187 10.57 -6.94 16.47
CA ILE A 187 9.96 -6.19 15.38
C ILE A 187 9.59 -4.80 15.87
N GLU A 188 10.00 -3.78 15.12
CA GLU A 188 9.47 -2.43 15.26
C GLU A 188 8.71 -2.02 14.00
N ALA A 189 7.62 -1.28 14.17
CA ALA A 189 6.79 -0.80 13.08
C ALA A 189 6.28 0.61 13.40
N TRP A 190 6.41 1.52 12.42
CA TRP A 190 5.93 2.89 12.58
C TRP A 190 5.33 3.41 11.29
N ASP A 191 4.41 4.34 11.48
CA ASP A 191 3.86 5.15 10.40
C ASP A 191 3.67 6.58 10.91
N PHE A 192 3.75 7.57 10.00
CA PHE A 192 3.49 8.97 10.36
C PHE A 192 1.99 9.24 10.53
N ASP A 193 1.14 8.44 9.88
CA ASP A 193 -0.31 8.55 9.92
C ASP A 193 -0.90 7.76 11.10
N PRO A 194 -1.53 8.44 12.08
CA PRO A 194 -2.22 7.76 13.18
C PRO A 194 -3.31 6.80 12.71
N GLN A 195 -3.95 7.05 11.57
CA GLN A 195 -4.98 6.18 11.01
C GLN A 195 -4.38 4.87 10.51
N ALA A 196 -3.24 4.93 9.83
CA ALA A 196 -2.50 3.73 9.40
C ALA A 196 -2.10 2.88 10.61
N VAL A 197 -1.54 3.51 11.64
CA VAL A 197 -1.19 2.82 12.91
C VAL A 197 -2.42 2.17 13.59
N HIS A 198 -3.58 2.83 13.55
CA HIS A 198 -4.81 2.24 14.07
C HIS A 198 -5.20 0.98 13.29
N VAL A 199 -5.20 1.04 11.96
CA VAL A 199 -5.51 -0.11 11.09
C VAL A 199 -4.52 -1.25 11.29
N ALA A 200 -3.22 -0.97 11.39
CA ALA A 200 -2.18 -1.97 11.66
C ALA A 200 -2.42 -2.71 12.98
N LYS A 201 -2.82 -1.99 14.04
CA LYS A 201 -3.18 -2.60 15.33
C LYS A 201 -4.39 -3.52 15.23
N GLU A 202 -5.43 -3.14 14.51
CA GLU A 202 -6.61 -3.99 14.29
C GLU A 202 -6.24 -5.26 13.50
N ASN A 203 -5.45 -5.12 12.42
CA ASN A 203 -4.95 -6.26 11.66
C ASN A 203 -4.04 -7.18 12.50
N SER A 204 -3.18 -6.62 13.36
CA SER A 204 -2.34 -7.40 14.29
C SER A 204 -3.20 -8.19 15.26
N LYS A 205 -4.25 -7.59 15.83
CA LYS A 205 -5.20 -8.26 16.72
C LYS A 205 -5.92 -9.42 16.02
N GLN A 206 -6.34 -9.22 14.76
CA GLN A 206 -6.97 -10.26 13.95
C GLN A 206 -6.03 -11.46 13.73
N ASN A 207 -4.72 -11.21 13.64
CA ASN A 207 -3.68 -12.23 13.51
C ASN A 207 -3.19 -12.80 14.86
N LYS A 208 -3.76 -12.36 15.99
CA LYS A 208 -3.40 -12.75 17.37
C LYS A 208 -1.96 -12.37 17.76
N LEU A 209 -1.50 -11.21 17.28
CA LEU A 209 -0.15 -10.69 17.48
C LEU A 209 -0.13 -9.36 18.25
N SER A 210 -1.23 -8.96 18.87
CA SER A 210 -1.36 -7.64 19.53
C SER A 210 -0.42 -7.42 20.71
N GLU A 211 0.09 -8.48 21.33
CA GLU A 211 1.07 -8.41 22.42
C GLU A 211 2.51 -8.48 21.91
N GLU A 212 2.73 -8.95 20.68
CA GLU A 212 4.05 -9.17 20.08
C GLU A 212 4.49 -8.02 19.19
N LEU A 213 3.52 -7.27 18.61
CA LEU A 213 3.77 -6.18 17.69
C LEU A 213 3.35 -4.83 18.26
N ILE A 214 4.32 -3.91 18.30
CA ILE A 214 4.09 -2.53 18.72
C ILE A 214 4.14 -1.64 17.49
N PHE A 215 3.00 -1.01 17.19
CA PHE A 215 2.87 0.00 16.14
C PHE A 215 2.85 1.40 16.77
N GLU A 216 3.72 2.28 16.31
CA GLU A 216 3.87 3.62 16.85
C GLU A 216 3.67 4.69 15.78
N VAL A 217 3.13 5.84 16.19
CA VAL A 217 3.08 7.01 15.31
C VAL A 217 4.45 7.68 15.37
N ARG A 218 5.23 7.57 14.29
CA ARG A 218 6.55 8.20 14.18
C ARG A 218 6.75 8.79 12.79
N ASP A 219 7.29 9.97 12.75
CA ASP A 219 7.65 10.66 11.50
C ASP A 219 9.15 10.45 11.24
N LEU A 220 9.45 9.71 10.16
CA LEU A 220 10.82 9.39 9.74
C LEU A 220 11.70 10.64 9.62
N THR A 221 11.13 11.75 9.12
CA THR A 221 11.87 13.02 8.94
C THR A 221 12.34 13.63 10.25
N LYS A 222 11.63 13.38 11.34
CA LYS A 222 11.93 13.92 12.69
C LYS A 222 12.78 13.00 13.54
N MET A 223 13.02 11.77 13.09
CA MET A 223 13.84 10.80 13.83
C MET A 223 15.33 11.11 13.70
N LYS A 224 16.12 10.67 14.68
CA LYS A 224 17.57 10.81 14.65
C LYS A 224 18.23 9.57 14.06
N SER A 225 19.33 9.77 13.34
CA SER A 225 20.21 8.69 12.89
C SER A 225 20.84 7.94 14.05
N GLY A 226 21.16 6.64 13.86
CA GLY A 226 21.82 5.81 14.87
C GLY A 226 20.85 5.17 15.87
N GLY A 227 21.37 4.53 16.91
CA GLY A 227 20.58 3.78 17.89
C GLY A 227 20.46 2.30 17.55
N GLN A 228 19.28 1.74 17.72
CA GLN A 228 19.00 0.33 17.44
C GLN A 228 19.24 0.00 15.98
N LYS A 229 19.77 -1.20 15.73
CA LYS A 229 20.01 -1.73 14.38
C LYS A 229 19.16 -2.95 14.13
N PHE A 230 18.77 -3.12 12.85
CA PHE A 230 17.91 -4.19 12.42
C PHE A 230 18.58 -5.03 11.33
N ASP A 231 18.38 -6.34 11.39
CA ASP A 231 18.90 -7.27 10.40
C ASP A 231 18.19 -7.14 9.05
N VAL A 232 16.91 -6.77 9.10
CA VAL A 232 16.11 -6.50 7.90
C VAL A 232 15.25 -5.25 8.13
N ILE A 233 15.28 -4.33 7.19
CA ILE A 233 14.42 -3.14 7.15
C ILE A 233 13.61 -3.18 5.86
N CYS A 234 12.31 -2.93 5.94
CA CYS A 234 11.47 -2.59 4.80
C CYS A 234 11.09 -1.11 4.85
N ALA A 235 11.24 -0.41 3.72
CA ALA A 235 10.75 0.93 3.50
C ALA A 235 10.02 0.98 2.15
N ASN A 236 8.69 0.83 2.19
CA ASN A 236 7.82 0.96 1.02
C ASN A 236 7.25 2.38 1.00
N LEU A 237 8.06 3.33 0.55
CA LEU A 237 7.84 4.77 0.66
C LEU A 237 8.06 5.46 -0.70
N ILE A 238 7.65 6.72 -0.81
CA ILE A 238 7.93 7.54 -2.00
C ILE A 238 9.44 7.81 -2.13
N TYR A 239 9.91 7.90 -3.38
CA TYR A 239 11.34 7.95 -3.71
C TYR A 239 12.07 9.15 -3.08
N ASP A 240 11.44 10.35 -3.01
CA ASP A 240 12.04 11.53 -2.40
C ASP A 240 12.39 11.27 -0.94
N LEU A 241 11.47 10.69 -0.18
CA LEU A 241 11.68 10.35 1.22
C LEU A 241 12.78 9.29 1.40
N LEU A 242 12.85 8.31 0.49
CA LEU A 242 13.90 7.30 0.51
C LEU A 242 15.28 7.90 0.26
N ILE A 243 15.40 8.92 -0.58
CA ILE A 243 16.66 9.63 -0.86
C ILE A 243 17.02 10.53 0.32
N ASP A 244 16.11 11.40 0.75
CA ASP A 244 16.37 12.39 1.80
C ASP A 244 16.73 11.74 3.13
N GLU A 245 16.18 10.56 3.41
CA GLU A 245 16.37 9.84 4.67
C GLU A 245 17.30 8.62 4.56
N SER A 246 18.03 8.50 3.45
CA SER A 246 18.91 7.36 3.15
C SER A 246 19.94 7.11 4.25
N ALA A 247 20.61 8.15 4.71
CA ALA A 247 21.61 8.07 5.80
C ALA A 247 21.00 7.53 7.10
N LYS A 248 19.72 7.85 7.42
CA LYS A 248 19.02 7.31 8.59
C LYS A 248 18.73 5.83 8.42
N LEU A 249 18.08 5.44 7.29
CA LEU A 249 17.74 4.06 6.99
C LEU A 249 18.99 3.17 7.00
N LYS A 250 20.09 3.62 6.38
CA LYS A 250 21.36 2.93 6.45
C LYS A 250 21.89 2.86 7.90
N SER A 251 21.79 3.94 8.68
CA SER A 251 22.30 3.97 10.05
C SER A 251 21.61 2.95 10.96
N TRP A 252 20.37 2.57 10.66
CA TRP A 252 19.60 1.56 11.38
C TRP A 252 19.79 0.14 10.82
N THR A 253 20.41 -0.01 9.64
CA THR A 253 20.72 -1.33 9.10
C THR A 253 21.92 -1.94 9.85
N ALA A 254 21.77 -3.16 10.31
CA ALA A 254 22.85 -3.90 10.98
C ALA A 254 23.99 -4.25 10.00
N PRO A 255 25.21 -4.49 10.48
CA PRO A 255 26.26 -5.07 9.65
C PRO A 255 25.78 -6.38 9.02
N ASN A 256 25.99 -6.56 7.71
CA ASN A 256 25.43 -7.64 6.90
C ASN A 256 23.88 -7.69 6.82
N GLY A 257 23.19 -6.69 7.32
CA GLY A 257 21.75 -6.55 7.26
C GLY A 257 21.25 -6.15 5.86
N TYR A 258 19.94 -6.25 5.69
CA TYR A 258 19.25 -6.00 4.42
C TYR A 258 18.30 -4.81 4.56
N LEU A 259 18.29 -3.97 3.53
CA LEU A 259 17.34 -2.87 3.36
C LEU A 259 16.54 -3.10 2.08
N ILE A 260 15.22 -3.31 2.23
CA ILE A 260 14.27 -3.56 1.15
C ILE A 260 13.57 -2.25 0.86
N LEU A 261 13.76 -1.72 -0.35
CA LEU A 261 13.19 -0.46 -0.81
C LEU A 261 12.15 -0.71 -1.90
N ALA A 262 10.97 -0.13 -1.72
CA ALA A 262 9.86 -0.23 -2.67
C ALA A 262 9.03 1.06 -2.68
N GLY A 263 8.02 1.15 -3.56
CA GLY A 263 7.26 2.40 -3.74
C GLY A 263 7.94 3.37 -4.73
N ILE A 264 8.78 2.86 -5.61
CA ILE A 264 9.64 3.64 -6.51
C ILE A 264 9.21 3.38 -7.96
N LEU A 265 9.00 4.42 -8.75
CA LEU A 265 8.78 4.28 -10.19
C LEU A 265 10.09 3.94 -10.93
N ILE A 266 9.96 3.29 -12.09
CA ILE A 266 11.13 2.83 -12.89
C ILE A 266 12.10 3.98 -13.20
N ASP A 267 11.60 5.14 -13.59
CA ASP A 267 12.39 6.32 -13.95
C ASP A 267 13.11 6.93 -12.73
N GLN A 268 12.59 6.76 -11.54
CA GLN A 268 13.15 7.25 -10.27
C GLN A 268 14.18 6.28 -9.67
N PHE A 269 14.08 4.98 -9.99
CA PHE A 269 14.86 3.94 -9.32
C PHE A 269 16.38 4.12 -9.45
N SER A 270 16.86 4.61 -10.58
CA SER A 270 18.30 4.83 -10.78
C SER A 270 18.88 5.84 -9.76
N LEU A 271 18.09 6.83 -9.38
CA LEU A 271 18.49 7.85 -8.42
C LEU A 271 18.58 7.23 -7.01
N VAL A 272 17.54 6.51 -6.60
CA VAL A 272 17.53 5.79 -5.31
C VAL A 272 18.70 4.80 -5.24
N ARG A 273 18.89 3.97 -6.26
CA ARG A 273 20.01 3.01 -6.30
C ARG A 273 21.35 3.69 -6.10
N ASN A 274 21.61 4.78 -6.84
CA ASN A 274 22.90 5.48 -6.76
C ASN A 274 23.12 6.06 -5.35
N THR A 275 22.10 6.67 -4.74
CA THR A 275 22.17 7.21 -3.38
C THR A 275 22.63 6.14 -2.37
N TYR A 276 22.02 4.96 -2.36
CA TYR A 276 22.40 3.91 -1.41
C TYR A 276 23.73 3.24 -1.74
N CYS A 277 24.08 3.09 -3.04
CA CYS A 277 25.38 2.58 -3.45
C CYS A 277 26.51 3.56 -3.07
N ASP A 278 26.32 4.86 -3.25
CA ASP A 278 27.30 5.89 -2.87
C ASP A 278 27.51 5.93 -1.35
N GLU A 279 26.48 5.57 -0.58
CA GLU A 279 26.60 5.37 0.86
C GLU A 279 27.30 4.04 1.25
N GLY A 280 27.70 3.22 0.29
CA GLY A 280 28.43 1.98 0.50
C GLY A 280 27.56 0.76 0.79
N MET A 281 26.31 0.77 0.35
CA MET A 281 25.46 -0.43 0.32
C MET A 281 25.60 -1.13 -1.06
N GLU A 282 25.47 -2.45 -1.07
CA GLU A 282 25.49 -3.26 -2.28
C GLU A 282 24.05 -3.64 -2.66
N MET A 283 23.63 -3.35 -3.89
CA MET A 283 22.36 -3.83 -4.41
C MET A 283 22.48 -5.32 -4.74
N VAL A 284 21.66 -6.17 -4.08
CA VAL A 284 21.73 -7.63 -4.20
C VAL A 284 20.54 -8.24 -4.93
N ASP A 285 19.42 -7.52 -5.04
CA ASP A 285 18.25 -7.96 -5.81
C ASP A 285 17.46 -6.75 -6.33
N VAL A 286 16.75 -6.95 -7.46
CA VAL A 286 15.88 -5.94 -8.07
C VAL A 286 14.75 -6.61 -8.85
N GLU A 287 13.53 -6.09 -8.70
CA GLU A 287 12.36 -6.54 -9.48
C GLU A 287 11.68 -5.32 -10.13
N VAL A 288 11.36 -5.45 -11.42
CA VAL A 288 10.52 -4.49 -12.14
C VAL A 288 9.18 -5.14 -12.43
N LYS A 289 8.09 -4.47 -12.04
CA LYS A 289 6.75 -4.97 -12.29
C LYS A 289 5.78 -3.82 -12.59
N GLY A 290 5.27 -3.79 -13.84
CA GLY A 290 4.51 -2.64 -14.33
C GLY A 290 5.40 -1.40 -14.36
N GLU A 291 4.94 -0.32 -13.77
CA GLU A 291 5.66 0.95 -13.62
C GLU A 291 6.57 1.02 -12.39
N TRP A 292 6.56 -0.02 -11.54
CA TRP A 292 7.26 -0.06 -10.27
C TRP A 292 8.58 -0.81 -10.36
N CYS A 293 9.60 -0.27 -9.67
CA CYS A 293 10.89 -0.91 -9.50
C CYS A 293 11.22 -0.94 -8.00
N SER A 294 11.60 -2.11 -7.51
CA SER A 294 11.93 -2.31 -6.09
C SER A 294 13.28 -3.00 -5.98
N GLY A 295 14.05 -2.70 -4.93
CA GLY A 295 15.39 -3.24 -4.76
C GLY A 295 15.72 -3.68 -3.34
N VAL A 296 16.66 -4.61 -3.23
CA VAL A 296 17.25 -5.04 -1.96
C VAL A 296 18.70 -4.60 -1.92
N PHE A 297 19.06 -3.95 -0.83
CA PHE A 297 20.43 -3.49 -0.56
C PHE A 297 20.97 -4.20 0.67
N ARG A 298 22.26 -4.55 0.63
CA ARG A 298 22.97 -5.17 1.73
C ARG A 298 24.07 -4.25 2.25
N PHE A 299 24.17 -4.16 3.55
CA PHE A 299 25.24 -3.40 4.20
C PHE A 299 26.39 -4.35 4.55
N ASN A 300 27.36 -4.47 3.65
CA ASN A 300 28.56 -5.28 3.86
C ASN A 300 29.54 -4.54 4.79
N LYS A 301 29.72 -5.03 6.02
CA LYS A 301 30.76 -4.62 6.94
C LYS A 301 31.32 -5.80 7.72
#